data_97eb3329514e1b16702fd66b9977050b
#
_entry.id   97eb3329514e1b16702fd66b9977050b
#
_cell.length_a   1.000
_cell.length_b   1.000
_cell.length_c   1.000
_cell.angle_alpha   90.00
_cell.angle_beta   90.00
_cell.angle_gamma   90.00
#
_symmetry.space_group_name_H-M   'P 1'
#
loop_
_entity.id
_entity.type
_entity.pdbx_description
1 polymer ?
#
loop_
_entity_poly.entity_id
_entity_poly.type
_entity_poly.pdbx_seq_one_letter_code
_entity_poly.pdbx_strand_id
1 'polypeptide(L)'
;MAKCDMKMPEDFLLKISRLGSNFDSVADTVLQAGGEVVLKKVKSNLSSVIGRGTKFKSRTTGELEGALGLSPSKLNRDGNHDIKVGFAEPRSDGSSNAKLANIIEYGKHGQPAKPFLKPAKTASRQERIDAMTKALDEEVEKL
;
A
#
# COMPACT_ATOMS: atom_id res chain seq x y z
N MET A 1 6.41 24.88 -46.75
CA MET A 1 6.17 24.04 -45.56
C MET A 1 5.54 24.89 -44.48
N ALA A 2 4.40 24.47 -44.01
CA ALA A 2 3.78 25.10 -42.82
C ALA A 2 4.55 24.68 -41.56
N LYS A 3 5.00 25.66 -40.78
CA LYS A 3 5.59 25.43 -39.44
C LYS A 3 4.59 25.89 -38.38
N CYS A 4 4.41 25.07 -37.39
CA CYS A 4 3.66 25.44 -36.20
C CYS A 4 4.60 25.48 -35.00
N ASP A 5 4.94 26.68 -34.53
CA ASP A 5 5.77 26.87 -33.33
C ASP A 5 4.86 27.05 -32.12
N MET A 6 4.93 26.09 -31.19
CA MET A 6 4.25 26.20 -29.90
C MET A 6 5.26 26.48 -28.81
N LYS A 7 5.01 27.54 -28.04
CA LYS A 7 5.77 27.86 -26.82
C LYS A 7 4.94 27.50 -25.59
N MET A 8 5.53 26.74 -24.68
CA MET A 8 4.92 26.52 -23.38
C MET A 8 5.10 27.76 -22.50
N PRO A 9 4.11 28.09 -21.65
CA PRO A 9 4.26 29.16 -20.65
C PRO A 9 5.46 28.89 -19.75
N GLU A 10 6.25 29.92 -19.44
CA GLU A 10 7.44 29.79 -18.58
C GLU A 10 7.11 29.23 -17.20
N ASP A 11 6.01 29.68 -16.61
CA ASP A 11 5.54 29.19 -15.32
C ASP A 11 5.27 27.67 -15.32
N PHE A 12 4.74 27.14 -16.43
CA PHE A 12 4.49 25.73 -16.59
C PHE A 12 5.81 24.93 -16.71
N LEU A 13 6.77 25.45 -17.45
CA LEU A 13 8.11 24.84 -17.57
C LEU A 13 8.84 24.83 -16.22
N LEU A 14 8.74 25.89 -15.44
CA LEU A 14 9.29 25.96 -14.08
C LEU A 14 8.66 24.92 -13.16
N LYS A 15 7.33 24.77 -13.20
CA LYS A 15 6.64 23.74 -12.41
C LYS A 15 7.07 22.32 -12.79
N ILE A 16 7.18 22.02 -14.07
CA ILE A 16 7.68 20.70 -14.54
C ILE A 16 9.12 20.48 -14.06
N SER A 17 9.98 21.47 -14.16
CA SER A 17 11.38 21.36 -13.70
C SER A 17 11.45 21.11 -12.19
N ARG A 18 10.65 21.81 -11.39
CA ARG A 18 10.56 21.64 -9.94
C ARG A 18 9.99 20.26 -9.58
N LEU A 19 8.98 19.80 -10.31
CA LEU A 19 8.43 18.46 -10.14
C LEU A 19 9.50 17.39 -10.40
N GLY A 20 10.29 17.56 -11.48
CA GLY A 20 11.37 16.64 -11.80
C GLY A 20 12.44 16.56 -10.73
N SER A 21 12.85 17.71 -10.16
CA SER A 21 13.87 17.75 -9.11
C SER A 21 13.37 17.23 -7.75
N ASN A 22 12.06 17.24 -7.51
CA ASN A 22 11.43 16.76 -6.28
C ASN A 22 10.67 15.43 -6.47
N PHE A 23 10.88 14.76 -7.61
CA PHE A 23 10.08 13.60 -8.00
C PHE A 23 10.07 12.49 -6.93
N ASP A 24 11.21 12.17 -6.36
CA ASP A 24 11.32 11.12 -5.33
C ASP A 24 10.46 11.44 -4.10
N SER A 25 10.53 12.68 -3.63
CA SER A 25 9.73 13.13 -2.49
C SER A 25 8.22 13.12 -2.78
N VAL A 26 7.84 13.57 -3.98
CA VAL A 26 6.44 13.55 -4.42
C VAL A 26 5.94 12.11 -4.54
N ALA A 27 6.74 11.22 -5.14
CA ALA A 27 6.40 9.80 -5.28
C ALA A 27 6.20 9.15 -3.90
N ASP A 28 7.08 9.42 -2.95
CA ASP A 28 6.96 8.91 -1.58
C ASP A 28 5.66 9.35 -0.92
N THR A 29 5.32 10.63 -1.01
CA THR A 29 4.10 11.19 -0.42
C THR A 29 2.84 10.58 -1.04
N VAL A 30 2.81 10.46 -2.36
CA VAL A 30 1.67 9.88 -3.10
C VAL A 30 1.50 8.40 -2.78
N LEU A 31 2.59 7.63 -2.77
CA LEU A 31 2.57 6.21 -2.44
C LEU A 31 2.16 5.98 -0.99
N GLN A 32 2.64 6.81 -0.06
CA GLN A 32 2.25 6.74 1.34
C GLN A 32 0.74 6.93 1.49
N ALA A 33 0.16 7.94 0.86
CA ALA A 33 -1.28 8.21 0.88
C ALA A 33 -2.10 7.01 0.37
N GLY A 34 -1.70 6.43 -0.75
CA GLY A 34 -2.35 5.23 -1.30
C GLY A 34 -2.16 3.99 -0.43
N GLY A 35 -0.96 3.81 0.10
CA GLY A 35 -0.62 2.68 0.97
C GLY A 35 -1.40 2.69 2.29
N GLU A 36 -1.61 3.84 2.89
CA GLU A 36 -2.41 3.98 4.12
C GLU A 36 -3.88 3.55 3.92
N VAL A 37 -4.48 3.87 2.78
CA VAL A 37 -5.84 3.43 2.44
C VAL A 37 -5.89 1.90 2.37
N VAL A 38 -4.95 1.27 1.68
CA VAL A 38 -4.88 -0.20 1.59
C VAL A 38 -4.62 -0.82 2.95
N LEU A 39 -3.66 -0.29 3.72
CA LEU A 39 -3.32 -0.76 5.05
C LEU A 39 -4.53 -0.77 5.99
N LYS A 40 -5.26 0.32 6.02
CA LYS A 40 -6.49 0.46 6.83
C LYS A 40 -7.53 -0.61 6.47
N LYS A 41 -7.70 -0.86 5.18
CA LYS A 41 -8.66 -1.88 4.70
C LYS A 41 -8.20 -3.30 5.01
N VAL A 42 -6.93 -3.60 4.81
CA VAL A 42 -6.33 -4.90 5.16
C VAL A 42 -6.46 -5.15 6.66
N LYS A 43 -6.13 -4.17 7.48
CA LYS A 43 -6.23 -4.25 8.93
C LYS A 43 -7.67 -4.53 9.41
N SER A 44 -8.64 -3.82 8.85
CA SER A 44 -10.06 -4.02 9.14
C SER A 44 -10.52 -5.42 8.76
N ASN A 45 -10.15 -5.89 7.57
CA ASN A 45 -10.50 -7.24 7.12
C ASN A 45 -9.83 -8.33 7.98
N LEU A 46 -8.56 -8.15 8.29
CA LEU A 46 -7.82 -9.10 9.15
C LEU A 46 -8.48 -9.22 10.53
N SER A 47 -8.80 -8.12 11.17
CA SER A 47 -9.49 -8.10 12.45
C SER A 47 -10.86 -8.80 12.40
N SER A 48 -11.54 -8.75 11.26
CA SER A 48 -12.83 -9.40 11.09
C SER A 48 -12.75 -10.92 10.91
N VAL A 49 -11.62 -11.46 10.47
CA VAL A 49 -11.46 -12.90 10.22
C VAL A 49 -10.68 -13.63 11.32
N ILE A 50 -9.84 -12.93 12.08
CA ILE A 50 -9.08 -13.54 13.16
C ILE A 50 -10.01 -14.06 14.27
N GLY A 51 -9.78 -15.31 14.66
CA GLY A 51 -10.50 -15.96 15.78
C GLY A 51 -11.96 -16.26 15.52
N ARG A 52 -12.46 -16.06 14.31
CA ARG A 52 -13.85 -16.35 13.94
C ARG A 52 -13.96 -17.66 13.16
N GLY A 53 -15.07 -18.38 13.40
CA GLY A 53 -15.34 -19.65 12.71
C GLY A 53 -14.29 -20.72 12.96
N THR A 54 -13.63 -20.69 14.09
CA THR A 54 -12.63 -21.68 14.49
C THR A 54 -13.28 -22.83 15.27
N LYS A 55 -12.81 -24.06 15.02
CA LYS A 55 -13.26 -25.25 15.75
C LYS A 55 -12.81 -25.24 17.21
N PHE A 56 -11.68 -24.59 17.50
CA PHE A 56 -11.09 -24.47 18.82
C PHE A 56 -11.01 -22.99 19.24
N LYS A 57 -10.83 -22.75 20.53
CA LYS A 57 -10.62 -21.40 21.06
C LYS A 57 -9.44 -20.72 20.36
N SER A 58 -9.64 -19.49 19.92
CA SER A 58 -8.58 -18.71 19.28
C SER A 58 -7.39 -18.51 20.21
N ARG A 59 -6.18 -18.67 19.66
CA ARG A 59 -4.91 -18.42 20.34
C ARG A 59 -4.29 -17.09 19.92
N THR A 60 -5.08 -16.18 19.37
CA THR A 60 -4.54 -14.89 18.93
C THR A 60 -3.98 -14.09 20.10
N THR A 61 -2.79 -13.52 19.89
CA THR A 61 -2.12 -12.61 20.83
C THR A 61 -2.18 -11.16 20.35
N GLY A 62 -2.75 -10.89 19.16
CA GLY A 62 -2.72 -9.58 18.51
C GLY A 62 -1.39 -9.27 17.81
N GLU A 63 -0.41 -10.16 17.89
CA GLU A 63 0.92 -9.94 17.30
C GLU A 63 0.87 -9.84 15.78
N LEU A 64 0.06 -10.67 15.11
CA LEU A 64 -0.10 -10.61 13.65
C LEU A 64 -0.68 -9.27 13.20
N GLU A 65 -1.71 -8.78 13.86
CA GLU A 65 -2.30 -7.47 13.57
C GLU A 65 -1.31 -6.34 13.84
N GLY A 66 -0.56 -6.41 14.92
CA GLY A 66 0.47 -5.44 15.28
C GLY A 66 1.68 -5.43 14.34
N ALA A 67 1.95 -6.55 13.67
CA ALA A 67 3.05 -6.67 12.70
C ALA A 67 2.69 -6.13 11.30
N LEU A 68 1.42 -5.88 11.03
CA LEU A 68 0.94 -5.34 9.77
C LEU A 68 1.36 -3.86 9.62
N GLY A 69 1.95 -3.52 8.50
CA GLY A 69 2.39 -2.14 8.25
C GLY A 69 2.75 -1.88 6.79
N LEU A 70 3.25 -0.67 6.56
CA LEU A 70 3.78 -0.23 5.27
C LEU A 70 5.31 -0.30 5.29
N SER A 71 5.88 -0.76 4.18
CA SER A 71 7.32 -0.62 3.95
C SER A 71 7.65 0.85 3.60
N PRO A 72 8.90 1.29 3.81
CA PRO A 72 9.36 2.53 3.19
C PRO A 72 9.30 2.42 1.67
N SER A 73 9.12 3.55 0.99
CA SER A 73 9.21 3.63 -0.46
C SER A 73 10.62 3.30 -0.91
N LYS A 74 10.72 2.52 -1.97
CA LYS A 74 12.00 2.10 -2.57
C LYS A 74 11.89 2.05 -4.08
N LEU A 75 13.01 2.29 -4.75
CA LEU A 75 13.15 1.99 -6.18
C LEU A 75 13.27 0.47 -6.36
N ASN A 76 12.43 -0.08 -7.22
CA ASN A 76 12.52 -1.48 -7.63
C ASN A 76 13.57 -1.66 -8.75
N ARG A 77 13.75 -2.91 -9.22
CA ARG A 77 14.72 -3.23 -10.28
C ARG A 77 14.43 -2.55 -11.61
N ASP A 78 13.16 -2.18 -11.84
CA ASP A 78 12.71 -1.53 -13.08
C ASP A 78 12.77 0.01 -12.98
N GLY A 79 13.30 0.54 -11.87
CA GLY A 79 13.42 1.98 -11.63
C GLY A 79 12.11 2.65 -11.18
N ASN A 80 11.10 1.90 -10.81
CA ASN A 80 9.84 2.43 -10.30
C ASN A 80 9.85 2.51 -8.77
N HIS A 81 9.24 3.56 -8.24
CA HIS A 81 8.98 3.64 -6.80
C HIS A 81 7.88 2.66 -6.41
N ASP A 82 8.09 1.90 -5.35
CA ASP A 82 7.08 1.01 -4.79
C ASP A 82 7.00 1.13 -3.27
N ILE A 83 5.83 0.80 -2.74
CA ILE A 83 5.57 0.64 -1.31
C ILE A 83 4.78 -0.66 -1.11
N LYS A 84 5.04 -1.36 -0.02
CA LYS A 84 4.41 -2.66 0.24
C LYS A 84 3.63 -2.63 1.55
N VAL A 85 2.45 -3.24 1.52
CA VAL A 85 1.70 -3.59 2.71
C VAL A 85 2.08 -5.01 3.09
N GLY A 86 2.53 -5.22 4.30
CA GLY A 86 3.02 -6.53 4.73
C GLY A 86 3.20 -6.64 6.23
N PHE A 87 3.82 -7.71 6.64
CA PHE A 87 4.01 -8.06 8.05
C PHE A 87 5.47 -8.00 8.43
N ALA A 88 5.76 -7.38 9.59
CA ALA A 88 7.08 -7.39 10.17
C ALA A 88 7.48 -8.79 10.66
N GLU A 89 8.73 -9.13 10.48
CA GLU A 89 9.33 -10.41 10.86
C GLU A 89 10.54 -10.21 11.79
N PRO A 90 10.88 -11.19 12.60
CA PRO A 90 10.15 -12.43 12.94
C PRO A 90 9.07 -12.24 14.02
N ARG A 91 8.28 -13.28 14.28
CA ARG A 91 7.40 -13.32 15.46
C ARG A 91 8.23 -13.56 16.72
N SER A 92 7.67 -13.20 17.88
CA SER A 92 8.30 -13.40 19.19
C SER A 92 8.60 -14.88 19.51
N ASP A 93 7.81 -15.81 18.96
CA ASP A 93 7.99 -17.25 19.10
C ASP A 93 8.93 -17.88 18.06
N GLY A 94 9.59 -17.06 17.24
CA GLY A 94 10.50 -17.50 16.18
C GLY A 94 9.81 -17.99 14.92
N SER A 95 8.48 -18.00 14.85
CA SER A 95 7.72 -18.33 13.63
C SER A 95 7.59 -17.12 12.70
N SER A 96 6.89 -17.28 11.58
CA SER A 96 6.74 -16.24 10.55
C SER A 96 5.32 -15.67 10.52
N ASN A 97 5.20 -14.35 10.62
CA ASN A 97 3.95 -13.64 10.42
C ASN A 97 3.44 -13.79 8.98
N ALA A 98 4.33 -13.72 7.99
CA ALA A 98 3.97 -13.90 6.58
C ALA A 98 3.40 -15.30 6.30
N LYS A 99 4.00 -16.34 6.90
CA LYS A 99 3.50 -17.71 6.79
C LYS A 99 2.11 -17.86 7.41
N LEU A 100 1.89 -17.29 8.58
CA LEU A 100 0.59 -17.30 9.25
C LEU A 100 -0.46 -16.54 8.41
N ALA A 101 -0.12 -15.39 7.88
CA ALA A 101 -0.98 -14.61 7.00
C ALA A 101 -1.38 -15.40 5.73
N ASN A 102 -0.43 -16.11 5.12
CA ASN A 102 -0.72 -16.98 3.97
C ASN A 102 -1.69 -18.12 4.34
N ILE A 103 -1.55 -18.72 5.50
CA ILE A 103 -2.47 -19.76 5.98
C ILE A 103 -3.89 -19.20 6.15
N ILE A 104 -4.02 -17.98 6.65
CA ILE A 104 -5.33 -17.33 6.81
C ILE A 104 -5.92 -17.00 5.44
N GLU A 105 -5.12 -16.42 4.54
CA GLU A 105 -5.57 -15.99 3.21
C GLU A 105 -6.00 -17.16 2.31
N TYR A 106 -5.19 -18.22 2.26
CA TYR A 106 -5.37 -19.33 1.32
C TYR A 106 -5.86 -20.62 1.97
N GLY A 107 -5.84 -20.71 3.28
CA GLY A 107 -6.16 -21.92 4.02
C GLY A 107 -5.05 -22.96 4.01
N LYS A 108 -5.28 -24.06 4.71
CA LYS A 108 -4.45 -25.27 4.72
C LYS A 108 -5.34 -26.50 4.93
N HIS A 109 -4.74 -27.69 4.91
CA HIS A 109 -5.47 -28.91 5.20
C HIS A 109 -6.18 -28.83 6.55
N GLY A 110 -7.50 -29.05 6.57
CA GLY A 110 -8.33 -28.95 7.77
C GLY A 110 -8.69 -27.53 8.22
N GLN A 111 -8.24 -26.50 7.50
CA GLN A 111 -8.56 -25.11 7.80
C GLN A 111 -8.96 -24.38 6.52
N PRO A 112 -10.23 -23.91 6.40
CA PRO A 112 -10.67 -23.19 5.21
C PRO A 112 -10.00 -21.82 5.10
N ALA A 113 -9.86 -21.34 3.87
CA ALA A 113 -9.36 -20.00 3.57
C ALA A 113 -10.30 -18.93 4.14
N LYS A 114 -9.71 -17.87 4.70
CA LYS A 114 -10.40 -16.64 5.12
C LYS A 114 -9.70 -15.44 4.50
N PRO A 115 -9.95 -15.15 3.20
CA PRO A 115 -9.25 -14.09 2.49
C PRO A 115 -9.47 -12.72 3.14
N PHE A 116 -8.40 -11.97 3.31
CA PHE A 116 -8.42 -10.60 3.85
C PHE A 116 -7.58 -9.62 3.01
N LEU A 117 -6.54 -10.10 2.34
CA LEU A 117 -5.67 -9.28 1.47
C LEU A 117 -6.32 -9.02 0.12
N LYS A 118 -6.73 -10.05 -0.60
CA LYS A 118 -7.33 -9.94 -1.92
C LYS A 118 -8.62 -9.11 -1.91
N PRO A 119 -9.58 -9.34 -0.99
CA PRO A 119 -10.75 -8.48 -0.87
C PRO A 119 -10.41 -7.02 -0.57
N ALA A 120 -9.42 -6.76 0.29
CA ALA A 120 -8.96 -5.41 0.60
C ALA A 120 -8.38 -4.69 -0.62
N LYS A 121 -7.56 -5.39 -1.40
CA LYS A 121 -6.98 -4.86 -2.65
C LYS A 121 -8.06 -4.43 -3.63
N THR A 122 -9.08 -5.24 -3.81
CA THR A 122 -10.19 -4.96 -4.74
C THR A 122 -11.08 -3.84 -4.23
N ALA A 123 -11.50 -3.90 -2.96
CA ALA A 123 -12.41 -2.92 -2.37
C ALA A 123 -11.80 -1.52 -2.20
N SER A 124 -10.47 -1.44 -2.00
CA SER A 124 -9.78 -0.16 -1.79
C SER A 124 -9.30 0.52 -3.06
N ARG A 125 -9.52 -0.08 -4.23
CA ARG A 125 -8.94 0.42 -5.49
C ARG A 125 -9.30 1.87 -5.78
N GLN A 126 -10.59 2.22 -5.75
CA GLN A 126 -11.03 3.58 -6.07
C GLN A 126 -10.59 4.58 -5.00
N GLU A 127 -10.79 4.26 -3.74
CA GLU A 127 -10.38 5.10 -2.63
C GLU A 127 -8.86 5.35 -2.61
N ARG A 128 -8.07 4.33 -2.93
CA ARG A 128 -6.62 4.44 -3.06
C ARG A 128 -6.23 5.39 -4.19
N ILE A 129 -6.85 5.25 -5.37
CA ILE A 129 -6.58 6.13 -6.53
C ILE A 129 -6.96 7.56 -6.19
N ASP A 130 -8.11 7.79 -5.55
CA ASP A 130 -8.57 9.11 -5.15
C ASP A 130 -7.61 9.75 -4.14
N ALA A 131 -7.15 9.01 -3.15
CA ALA A 131 -6.17 9.48 -2.17
C ALA A 131 -4.82 9.83 -2.81
N MET A 132 -4.34 9.01 -3.72
CA MET A 132 -3.10 9.27 -4.46
C MET A 132 -3.22 10.49 -5.37
N THR A 133 -4.33 10.64 -6.07
CA THR A 133 -4.60 11.81 -6.94
C THR A 133 -4.62 13.09 -6.12
N LYS A 134 -5.34 13.09 -5.00
CA LYS A 134 -5.40 14.24 -4.08
C LYS A 134 -4.00 14.61 -3.56
N ALA A 135 -3.24 13.64 -3.11
CA ALA A 135 -1.88 13.86 -2.63
C ALA A 135 -0.96 14.44 -3.73
N LEU A 136 -1.08 13.93 -4.95
CA LEU A 136 -0.33 14.46 -6.09
C LEU A 136 -0.70 15.92 -6.40
N ASP A 137 -1.99 16.23 -6.43
CA ASP A 137 -2.46 17.58 -6.68
C ASP A 137 -1.94 18.55 -5.63
N GLU A 138 -1.99 18.19 -4.35
CA GLU A 138 -1.45 18.98 -3.23
C GLU A 138 0.06 19.19 -3.37
N GLU A 139 0.83 18.20 -3.77
CA GLU A 139 2.28 18.33 -3.98
C GLU A 139 2.61 19.21 -5.20
N VAL A 140 1.83 19.11 -6.28
CA VAL A 140 1.99 19.95 -7.46
C VAL A 140 1.66 21.42 -7.16
N GLU A 141 0.66 21.69 -6.32
CA GLU A 141 0.32 23.06 -5.90
C GLU A 141 1.40 23.73 -5.07
N LYS A 142 2.22 22.97 -4.36
CA LYS A 142 3.36 23.49 -3.57
C LYS A 142 4.57 23.90 -4.42
N LEU A 143 4.61 23.49 -5.68
CA LEU A 143 5.68 23.81 -6.61
C LEU A 143 5.57 25.24 -7.15
#